data_df4e6453f2589351cb6848896a5045f0
#
_entry.id   df4e6453f2589351cb6848896a5045f0
#
_cell.length_a   1.000
_cell.length_b   1.000
_cell.length_c   1.000
_cell.angle_alpha   90.00
_cell.angle_beta   90.00
_cell.angle_gamma   90.00
#
_symmetry.space_group_name_H-M   'P 1'
#
loop_
_entity.id
_entity.type
_entity.pdbx_description
1 polymer ?
#
loop_
_entity_poly.entity_id
_entity_poly.type
_entity_poly.pdbx_seq_one_letter_code
_entity_poly.pdbx_strand_id
1 'polypeptide(L)'
;MLFNRILSTAAIAAALATSVQAADVWGLKPGKPALKSATTLAFGPEDILFVGDAKAAAIYAIATGNKQGDAASASINIEDLPGVLAGELKAKVVEIADIAVNPRTGAAFAAVSADGAPAIVQIDGVGKVTVLSLENVSFSSVTLADAPEDKVVGEGRRAQNRRTESITDIAFFENKLLVSGLSSAAAPSTVRELNFPFADADRGISVEIYHAAHGKVEDYAAMRTFVPMMIDGEPAILGAYVCTPLVRIPVGELSKAGDRVKGTTVAELGNRNRPLDMVSYSKDGAEFLLLSNSARGVMKITAAGLKDAKALTEPVAGGGSAGQQYVTVDSMKGVVQLDKLNSTSALVLVQGDSGRQDLKTVALP
;
A
#
# COMPACT_ATOMS: atom_id res chain seq x y z
N MET A 1 51.64 56.39 -16.35
CA MET A 1 50.39 55.79 -16.87
C MET A 1 50.14 54.46 -16.12
N LEU A 2 49.35 54.52 -15.07
CA LEU A 2 48.98 53.36 -14.28
C LEU A 2 47.65 52.80 -14.83
N PHE A 3 47.64 51.54 -15.23
CA PHE A 3 46.42 50.83 -15.58
C PHE A 3 45.93 50.01 -14.36
N ASN A 4 44.83 50.45 -13.79
CA ASN A 4 44.07 49.70 -12.80
C ASN A 4 43.36 48.51 -13.46
N ARG A 5 43.61 47.29 -12.99
CA ARG A 5 42.81 46.10 -13.29
C ARG A 5 41.83 45.91 -12.14
N ILE A 6 40.56 46.14 -12.41
CA ILE A 6 39.46 45.80 -11.53
C ILE A 6 39.12 44.32 -11.78
N LEU A 7 39.33 43.44 -10.81
CA LEU A 7 38.83 42.08 -10.78
C LEU A 7 37.40 42.11 -10.33
N SER A 8 36.48 41.71 -11.21
CA SER A 8 35.08 41.46 -10.86
C SER A 8 34.96 40.05 -10.30
N THR A 9 34.76 39.93 -9.03
CA THR A 9 34.26 38.70 -8.35
C THR A 9 32.75 38.66 -8.52
N ALA A 10 32.25 37.89 -9.47
CA ALA A 10 30.82 37.61 -9.59
C ALA A 10 30.46 36.45 -8.60
N ALA A 11 29.53 36.72 -7.75
CA ALA A 11 29.01 35.82 -6.71
C ALA A 11 28.24 34.64 -7.33
N ILE A 12 28.65 33.42 -7.01
CA ILE A 12 27.85 32.21 -7.14
C ILE A 12 27.08 32.03 -5.81
N ALA A 13 25.88 32.53 -5.76
CA ALA A 13 24.98 32.30 -4.64
C ALA A 13 23.52 32.36 -5.14
N ALA A 14 23.02 31.31 -5.75
CA ALA A 14 21.57 31.08 -5.93
C ALA A 14 21.28 29.72 -6.56
N ALA A 15 21.31 28.65 -5.78
CA ALA A 15 20.70 27.37 -6.18
C ALA A 15 20.37 26.44 -4.99
N LEU A 16 20.03 26.96 -3.82
CA LEU A 16 19.68 26.13 -2.65
C LEU A 16 18.31 26.46 -2.04
N ALA A 17 17.49 27.31 -2.65
CA ALA A 17 16.32 27.89 -1.97
C ALA A 17 14.96 27.25 -2.32
N THR A 18 14.86 26.24 -3.17
CA THR A 18 13.55 25.74 -3.63
C THR A 18 13.12 24.39 -3.06
N SER A 19 13.99 23.64 -2.39
CA SER A 19 13.61 22.35 -1.78
C SER A 19 13.10 22.45 -0.32
N VAL A 20 13.32 23.56 0.33
CA VAL A 20 12.96 23.75 1.77
C VAL A 20 11.45 24.02 1.94
N GLN A 21 10.79 24.64 0.96
CA GLN A 21 9.43 25.15 1.13
C GLN A 21 8.34 24.06 1.12
N ALA A 22 8.52 22.98 0.33
CA ALA A 22 7.56 21.88 0.30
C ALA A 22 7.61 21.00 1.57
N ALA A 23 8.81 20.85 2.15
CA ALA A 23 8.98 20.07 3.39
C ALA A 23 8.30 20.71 4.61
N ASP A 24 8.30 22.04 4.68
CA ASP A 24 7.69 22.78 5.81
C ASP A 24 6.15 22.67 5.82
N VAL A 25 5.52 22.63 4.64
CA VAL A 25 4.04 22.55 4.52
C VAL A 25 3.50 21.23 5.09
N TRP A 26 4.27 20.13 4.95
CA TRP A 26 3.85 18.80 5.39
C TRP A 26 4.48 18.37 6.73
N GLY A 27 5.13 19.29 7.46
CA GLY A 27 5.72 19.02 8.76
C GLY A 27 6.92 18.04 8.72
N LEU A 28 7.53 17.85 7.54
CA LEU A 28 8.70 16.99 7.40
C LEU A 28 9.96 17.71 7.85
N LYS A 29 10.84 16.99 8.57
CA LYS A 29 12.12 17.51 9.07
C LYS A 29 13.29 16.68 8.55
N PRO A 30 14.43 17.31 8.20
CA PRO A 30 15.64 16.58 7.82
C PRO A 30 16.11 15.62 8.92
N GLY A 31 16.52 14.42 8.54
CA GLY A 31 17.03 13.42 9.48
C GLY A 31 17.14 12.03 8.86
N LYS A 32 17.26 11.04 9.75
CA LYS A 32 17.37 9.62 9.39
C LYS A 32 16.20 8.83 9.99
N PRO A 33 15.23 8.36 9.16
CA PRO A 33 14.18 7.46 9.63
C PRO A 33 14.77 6.18 10.22
N ALA A 34 14.30 5.76 11.40
CA ALA A 34 14.78 4.55 12.09
C ALA A 34 13.86 3.36 11.80
N LEU A 35 13.76 2.95 10.53
CA LEU A 35 12.92 1.81 10.12
C LEU A 35 13.42 0.51 10.74
N LYS A 36 12.49 -0.29 11.29
CA LYS A 36 12.72 -1.69 11.70
C LYS A 36 12.24 -2.69 10.65
N SER A 37 11.27 -2.28 9.85
CA SER A 37 10.77 -2.98 8.66
C SER A 37 10.22 -1.97 7.66
N ALA A 38 10.06 -2.39 6.41
CA ALA A 38 9.27 -1.68 5.41
C ALA A 38 8.32 -2.72 4.82
N THR A 39 7.01 -2.58 5.08
CA THR A 39 6.03 -3.64 4.79
C THR A 39 4.95 -3.21 3.83
N THR A 40 4.59 -1.93 3.82
CA THR A 40 3.57 -1.36 2.93
C THR A 40 3.97 0.02 2.48
N LEU A 41 3.59 0.40 1.27
CA LEU A 41 3.91 1.68 0.65
C LEU A 41 2.65 2.34 0.10
N ALA A 42 2.56 3.65 0.18
CA ALA A 42 1.60 4.45 -0.57
C ALA A 42 2.17 5.82 -0.89
N PHE A 43 1.83 6.36 -2.06
CA PHE A 43 2.15 7.75 -2.36
C PHE A 43 1.06 8.70 -1.85
N GLY A 44 1.52 9.82 -1.32
CA GLY A 44 0.71 10.96 -0.91
C GLY A 44 1.02 12.21 -1.75
N PRO A 45 0.76 13.40 -1.21
CA PRO A 45 0.99 14.66 -1.91
C PRO A 45 2.49 14.93 -2.09
N GLU A 46 2.85 15.72 -3.10
CA GLU A 46 4.21 16.22 -3.34
C GLU A 46 5.31 15.15 -3.37
N ASP A 47 4.99 13.95 -3.91
CA ASP A 47 5.90 12.80 -3.98
C ASP A 47 6.37 12.26 -2.63
N ILE A 48 5.58 12.48 -1.58
CA ILE A 48 5.80 11.92 -0.27
C ILE A 48 5.42 10.44 -0.30
N LEU A 49 6.36 9.59 0.07
CA LEU A 49 6.13 8.15 0.22
C LEU A 49 5.80 7.84 1.67
N PHE A 50 4.64 7.27 1.90
CA PHE A 50 4.30 6.67 3.17
C PHE A 50 4.85 5.24 3.23
N VAL A 51 5.46 4.92 4.36
CA VAL A 51 6.08 3.61 4.62
C VAL A 51 5.50 3.05 5.92
N GLY A 52 4.85 1.91 5.85
CA GLY A 52 4.41 1.16 7.02
C GLY A 52 5.55 0.32 7.57
N ASP A 53 5.86 0.52 8.83
CA ASP A 53 6.81 -0.27 9.61
C ASP A 53 6.05 -1.10 10.65
N ALA A 54 5.63 -2.30 10.28
CA ALA A 54 4.83 -3.15 11.17
C ALA A 54 5.62 -3.60 12.42
N LYS A 55 6.94 -3.80 12.33
CA LYS A 55 7.78 -4.15 13.50
C LYS A 55 7.86 -3.00 14.50
N ALA A 56 8.03 -1.77 14.03
CA ALA A 56 7.99 -0.58 14.88
C ALA A 56 6.57 -0.19 15.30
N ALA A 57 5.53 -0.67 14.60
CA ALA A 57 4.17 -0.15 14.65
C ALA A 57 4.14 1.35 14.40
N ALA A 58 4.76 1.78 13.32
CA ALA A 58 4.90 3.20 12.96
C ALA A 58 4.65 3.40 11.47
N ILE A 59 4.22 4.61 11.13
CA ILE A 59 4.16 5.08 9.74
C ILE A 59 5.19 6.19 9.59
N TYR A 60 5.95 6.14 8.52
CA TYR A 60 6.87 7.19 8.11
C TYR A 60 6.35 7.87 6.84
N ALA A 61 6.40 9.19 6.79
CA ALA A 61 6.19 9.99 5.59
C ALA A 61 7.56 10.51 5.15
N ILE A 62 8.03 10.12 3.98
CA ILE A 62 9.39 10.40 3.49
C ILE A 62 9.31 11.19 2.19
N ALA A 63 9.96 12.35 2.12
CA ALA A 63 10.13 13.09 0.88
C ALA A 63 11.16 12.35 0.00
N THR A 64 10.69 11.71 -1.08
CA THR A 64 11.55 10.91 -1.97
C THR A 64 12.47 11.76 -2.84
N GLY A 65 12.10 13.02 -3.08
CA GLY A 65 12.79 13.88 -4.05
C GLY A 65 12.57 13.45 -5.51
N ASN A 66 11.72 12.46 -5.78
CA ASN A 66 11.42 11.97 -7.12
C ASN A 66 10.44 12.90 -7.82
N LYS A 67 10.97 13.93 -8.48
CA LYS A 67 10.20 14.99 -9.16
C LYS A 67 10.27 14.91 -10.68
N GLN A 68 11.11 14.06 -11.23
CA GLN A 68 11.35 13.94 -12.69
C GLN A 68 10.77 12.62 -13.20
N GLY A 69 10.17 12.66 -14.37
CA GLY A 69 9.52 11.55 -15.03
C GLY A 69 8.12 11.92 -15.52
N ASP A 70 7.51 11.01 -16.23
CA ASP A 70 6.16 11.11 -16.75
C ASP A 70 5.53 9.71 -16.74
N ALA A 71 4.54 9.53 -15.89
CA ALA A 71 3.84 8.26 -15.75
C ALA A 71 3.19 7.78 -17.05
N ALA A 72 2.79 8.71 -17.95
CA ALA A 72 2.16 8.35 -19.21
C ALA A 72 3.13 7.63 -20.16
N SER A 73 4.43 7.91 -20.06
CA SER A 73 5.48 7.31 -20.88
C SER A 73 6.25 6.20 -20.18
N ALA A 74 6.00 5.96 -18.90
CA ALA A 74 6.72 4.96 -18.13
C ALA A 74 6.41 3.53 -18.62
N SER A 75 7.48 2.73 -18.75
CA SER A 75 7.38 1.30 -19.09
C SER A 75 8.53 0.55 -18.41
N ILE A 76 8.21 -0.18 -17.39
CA ILE A 76 9.16 -0.88 -16.54
C ILE A 76 9.03 -2.38 -16.81
N ASN A 77 10.16 -3.01 -17.19
CA ASN A 77 10.22 -4.46 -17.39
C ASN A 77 11.59 -4.95 -16.90
N ILE A 78 11.59 -5.67 -15.77
CA ILE A 78 12.79 -6.20 -15.13
C ILE A 78 12.56 -7.68 -14.86
N GLU A 79 13.42 -8.51 -15.42
CA GLU A 79 13.47 -9.93 -15.10
C GLU A 79 14.25 -10.15 -13.79
N ASP A 80 13.79 -11.10 -12.97
CA ASP A 80 14.43 -11.45 -11.69
C ASP A 80 14.70 -10.21 -10.81
N LEU A 81 13.65 -9.44 -10.51
CA LEU A 81 13.79 -8.24 -9.69
C LEU A 81 14.51 -8.51 -8.36
N PRO A 82 14.25 -9.60 -7.59
CA PRO A 82 15.00 -9.89 -6.37
C PRO A 82 16.50 -10.04 -6.61
N GLY A 83 16.91 -10.69 -7.71
CA GLY A 83 18.34 -10.83 -8.08
C GLY A 83 18.98 -9.49 -8.43
N VAL A 84 18.29 -8.63 -9.17
CA VAL A 84 18.75 -7.28 -9.47
C VAL A 84 18.92 -6.46 -8.19
N LEU A 85 17.91 -6.50 -7.30
CA LEU A 85 17.94 -5.78 -6.03
C LEU A 85 19.04 -6.30 -5.09
N ALA A 86 19.28 -7.63 -5.08
CA ALA A 86 20.35 -8.23 -4.30
C ALA A 86 21.73 -7.68 -4.73
N GLY A 87 21.95 -7.49 -6.04
CA GLY A 87 23.16 -6.87 -6.57
C GLY A 87 23.34 -5.43 -6.10
N GLU A 88 22.29 -4.60 -6.21
CA GLU A 88 22.32 -3.18 -5.82
C GLU A 88 22.50 -2.98 -4.31
N LEU A 89 21.83 -3.81 -3.50
CA LEU A 89 21.87 -3.76 -2.04
C LEU A 89 23.07 -4.50 -1.44
N LYS A 90 23.83 -5.26 -2.26
CA LYS A 90 24.92 -6.15 -1.83
C LYS A 90 24.47 -7.16 -0.78
N ALA A 91 23.23 -7.65 -0.92
CA ALA A 91 22.59 -8.62 -0.06
C ALA A 91 22.59 -10.01 -0.69
N LYS A 92 22.49 -11.06 0.14
CA LYS A 92 22.38 -12.45 -0.33
C LYS A 92 20.93 -12.81 -0.67
N VAL A 93 19.99 -12.29 0.14
CA VAL A 93 18.57 -12.56 0.02
C VAL A 93 17.82 -11.24 0.06
N VAL A 94 16.95 -11.02 -0.92
CA VAL A 94 16.02 -9.90 -0.94
C VAL A 94 14.61 -10.42 -1.05
N GLU A 95 13.76 -9.99 -0.13
CA GLU A 95 12.31 -10.23 -0.14
C GLU A 95 11.60 -8.91 -0.42
N ILE A 96 10.73 -8.90 -1.44
CA ILE A 96 9.92 -7.74 -1.79
C ILE A 96 8.63 -7.82 -0.97
N ALA A 97 8.39 -6.83 -0.13
CA ALA A 97 7.21 -6.76 0.70
C ALA A 97 6.07 -6.04 0.00
N ASP A 98 6.38 -4.95 -0.73
CA ASP A 98 5.38 -4.14 -1.41
C ASP A 98 6.01 -3.29 -2.52
N ILE A 99 5.19 -2.86 -3.48
CA ILE A 99 5.54 -1.90 -4.52
C ILE A 99 4.50 -0.77 -4.59
N ALA A 100 4.96 0.46 -4.76
CA ALA A 100 4.08 1.60 -5.02
C ALA A 100 4.64 2.46 -6.16
N VAL A 101 3.77 2.97 -7.01
CA VAL A 101 4.12 3.84 -8.14
C VAL A 101 3.86 5.29 -7.78
N ASN A 102 4.85 6.16 -8.04
CA ASN A 102 4.61 7.59 -7.99
C ASN A 102 3.70 7.97 -9.18
N PRO A 103 2.45 8.40 -8.92
CA PRO A 103 1.46 8.60 -9.98
C PRO A 103 1.82 9.75 -10.94
N ARG A 104 2.73 10.63 -10.53
CA ARG A 104 3.19 11.76 -11.35
C ARG A 104 4.35 11.37 -12.27
N THR A 105 5.33 10.65 -11.74
CA THR A 105 6.59 10.38 -12.46
C THR A 105 6.63 9.01 -13.13
N GLY A 106 5.76 8.07 -12.69
CA GLY A 106 5.79 6.67 -13.13
C GLY A 106 6.96 5.86 -12.56
N ALA A 107 7.75 6.44 -11.65
CA ALA A 107 8.77 5.68 -10.93
C ALA A 107 8.11 4.76 -9.90
N ALA A 108 8.56 3.51 -9.81
CA ALA A 108 8.14 2.58 -8.78
C ALA A 108 9.08 2.63 -7.58
N PHE A 109 8.54 2.34 -6.41
CA PHE A 109 9.30 2.16 -5.18
C PHE A 109 8.99 0.79 -4.61
N ALA A 110 10.02 0.06 -4.21
CA ALA A 110 9.89 -1.25 -3.59
C ALA A 110 10.32 -1.18 -2.12
N ALA A 111 9.45 -1.64 -1.23
CA ALA A 111 9.79 -1.95 0.15
C ALA A 111 10.39 -3.35 0.20
N VAL A 112 11.59 -3.48 0.71
CA VAL A 112 12.30 -4.75 0.71
C VAL A 112 12.96 -5.06 2.06
N SER A 113 13.14 -6.35 2.31
CA SER A 113 14.01 -6.88 3.35
C SER A 113 15.28 -7.45 2.68
N ALA A 114 16.42 -6.83 2.93
CA ALA A 114 17.72 -7.26 2.42
C ALA A 114 18.50 -7.90 3.56
N ASP A 115 18.70 -9.23 3.54
CA ASP A 115 19.29 -10.01 4.64
C ASP A 115 18.65 -9.69 6.01
N GLY A 116 17.34 -9.41 6.03
CA GLY A 116 16.57 -9.03 7.22
C GLY A 116 16.57 -7.55 7.57
N ALA A 117 17.36 -6.71 6.90
CA ALA A 117 17.36 -5.26 7.07
C ALA A 117 16.39 -4.58 6.10
N PRO A 118 15.60 -3.58 6.55
CA PRO A 118 14.70 -2.86 5.66
C PRO A 118 15.46 -1.93 4.72
N ALA A 119 15.03 -1.88 3.46
CA ALA A 119 15.47 -0.90 2.49
C ALA A 119 14.30 -0.46 1.59
N ILE A 120 14.46 0.71 0.98
CA ILE A 120 13.54 1.22 -0.04
C ILE A 120 14.36 1.44 -1.30
N VAL A 121 13.86 0.92 -2.41
CA VAL A 121 14.52 1.01 -3.70
C VAL A 121 13.61 1.74 -4.68
N GLN A 122 14.16 2.71 -5.39
CA GLN A 122 13.50 3.42 -6.49
C GLN A 122 13.85 2.74 -7.81
N ILE A 123 12.86 2.58 -8.65
CA ILE A 123 12.95 2.09 -10.03
C ILE A 123 12.35 3.16 -10.92
N ASP A 124 13.14 3.83 -11.74
CA ASP A 124 12.62 4.89 -12.59
C ASP A 124 11.70 4.36 -13.71
N GLY A 125 11.05 5.26 -14.45
CA GLY A 125 10.07 4.92 -15.49
C GLY A 125 10.63 4.13 -16.69
N VAL A 126 11.95 3.87 -16.73
CA VAL A 126 12.62 3.04 -17.75
C VAL A 126 13.31 1.81 -17.14
N GLY A 127 13.14 1.56 -15.84
CA GLY A 127 13.63 0.37 -15.16
C GLY A 127 15.01 0.51 -14.51
N LYS A 128 15.58 1.70 -14.40
CA LYS A 128 16.84 1.91 -13.68
C LYS A 128 16.61 1.85 -12.18
N VAL A 129 17.32 0.96 -11.52
CA VAL A 129 17.25 0.72 -10.06
C VAL A 129 18.22 1.63 -9.32
N THR A 130 17.79 2.20 -8.20
CA THR A 130 18.61 3.03 -7.30
C THR A 130 18.13 2.86 -5.87
N VAL A 131 19.04 2.63 -4.93
CA VAL A 131 18.70 2.57 -3.49
C VAL A 131 18.36 3.97 -2.98
N LEU A 132 17.18 4.13 -2.36
CA LEU A 132 16.81 5.38 -1.71
C LEU A 132 17.65 5.56 -0.42
N SER A 133 18.55 6.53 -0.42
CA SER A 133 19.32 6.84 0.79
C SER A 133 18.43 7.48 1.84
N LEU A 134 18.39 6.88 3.03
CA LEU A 134 17.66 7.38 4.19
C LEU A 134 18.56 8.11 5.19
N GLU A 135 19.83 8.40 4.87
CA GLU A 135 20.79 9.01 5.80
C GLU A 135 20.46 10.46 6.12
N ASN A 136 19.89 11.19 5.16
CA ASN A 136 19.48 12.58 5.35
C ASN A 136 18.32 12.92 4.44
N VAL A 137 17.11 12.55 4.84
CA VAL A 137 15.87 12.83 4.11
C VAL A 137 14.94 13.66 4.97
N SER A 138 14.08 14.46 4.34
CA SER A 138 12.98 15.10 5.04
C SER A 138 11.89 14.06 5.32
N PHE A 139 11.56 13.84 6.60
CA PHE A 139 10.55 12.89 7.00
C PHE A 139 9.78 13.32 8.24
N SER A 140 8.64 12.71 8.46
CA SER A 140 7.92 12.69 9.74
C SER A 140 7.46 11.27 10.03
N SER A 141 7.07 10.99 11.26
CA SER A 141 6.57 9.67 11.63
C SER A 141 5.54 9.75 12.74
N VAL A 142 4.67 8.75 12.80
CA VAL A 142 3.68 8.57 13.85
C VAL A 142 3.70 7.11 14.32
N THR A 143 3.60 6.89 15.63
CA THR A 143 3.57 5.55 16.24
C THR A 143 2.14 5.17 16.57
N LEU A 144 1.75 3.93 16.27
CA LEU A 144 0.45 3.35 16.57
C LEU A 144 0.45 2.83 18.03
N ALA A 145 -0.09 3.61 18.95
CA ALA A 145 -0.03 3.32 20.39
C ALA A 145 -0.80 2.05 20.81
N ASP A 146 -1.82 1.66 20.02
CA ASP A 146 -2.67 0.50 20.25
C ASP A 146 -2.24 -0.76 19.48
N ALA A 147 -1.01 -0.81 18.94
CA ALA A 147 -0.54 -1.98 18.21
C ALA A 147 -0.36 -3.21 19.12
N PRO A 148 -0.52 -4.44 18.59
CA PRO A 148 -0.22 -5.66 19.35
C PRO A 148 1.22 -5.67 19.87
N GLU A 149 1.45 -6.35 21.01
CA GLU A 149 2.80 -6.54 21.52
C GLU A 149 3.68 -7.32 20.53
N ASP A 150 4.96 -6.97 20.46
CA ASP A 150 5.95 -7.68 19.63
C ASP A 150 6.41 -8.96 20.34
N LYS A 151 5.54 -9.98 20.29
CA LYS A 151 5.82 -11.30 20.86
C LYS A 151 5.09 -12.41 20.09
N VAL A 152 5.71 -13.58 20.06
CA VAL A 152 5.05 -14.77 19.52
C VAL A 152 4.03 -15.28 20.56
N VAL A 153 2.79 -15.50 20.10
CA VAL A 153 1.68 -16.03 20.89
C VAL A 153 1.19 -17.33 20.25
N GLY A 154 0.82 -18.31 21.07
CA GLY A 154 0.41 -19.62 20.62
C GLY A 154 1.58 -20.60 20.49
N GLU A 155 1.27 -21.85 20.13
CA GLU A 155 2.26 -22.94 20.01
C GLU A 155 2.13 -23.69 18.68
N GLY A 156 3.23 -24.28 18.21
CA GLY A 156 3.29 -25.07 16.99
C GLY A 156 2.82 -24.28 15.77
N ARG A 157 1.89 -24.84 14.99
CA ARG A 157 1.36 -24.21 13.77
C ARG A 157 0.48 -22.97 14.04
N ARG A 158 0.10 -22.71 15.28
CA ARG A 158 -0.68 -21.54 15.70
C ARG A 158 0.19 -20.42 16.30
N ALA A 159 1.49 -20.66 16.41
CA ALA A 159 2.43 -19.65 16.86
C ALA A 159 2.50 -18.49 15.85
N GLN A 160 2.17 -17.28 16.28
CA GLN A 160 2.19 -16.09 15.42
C GLN A 160 2.57 -14.86 16.23
N ASN A 161 3.27 -13.95 15.58
CA ASN A 161 3.52 -12.62 16.11
C ASN A 161 2.55 -11.62 15.47
N ARG A 162 1.53 -11.20 16.24
CA ARG A 162 0.48 -10.30 15.73
C ARG A 162 1.00 -8.88 15.44
N ARG A 163 2.18 -8.51 15.96
CA ARG A 163 2.84 -7.24 15.64
C ARG A 163 3.08 -7.10 14.13
N THR A 164 3.42 -8.17 13.44
CA THR A 164 3.65 -8.16 11.99
C THR A 164 2.40 -7.86 11.16
N GLU A 165 1.22 -7.91 11.78
CA GLU A 165 -0.07 -7.54 11.18
C GLU A 165 -0.64 -6.23 11.76
N SER A 166 0.14 -5.44 12.51
CA SER A 166 -0.29 -4.14 13.03
C SER A 166 -0.57 -3.13 11.91
N ILE A 167 0.11 -3.31 10.77
CA ILE A 167 -0.07 -2.57 9.52
C ILE A 167 -0.05 -3.63 8.41
N THR A 168 -1.17 -3.80 7.73
CA THR A 168 -1.30 -4.77 6.62
C THR A 168 -1.44 -4.10 5.27
N ASP A 169 -1.93 -2.85 5.25
CA ASP A 169 -2.02 -2.02 4.05
C ASP A 169 -2.23 -0.56 4.43
N ILE A 170 -1.87 0.36 3.52
CA ILE A 170 -2.02 1.81 3.68
C ILE A 170 -2.47 2.46 2.38
N ALA A 171 -3.29 3.49 2.47
CA ALA A 171 -3.68 4.29 1.31
C ALA A 171 -3.89 5.75 1.70
N PHE A 172 -3.42 6.69 0.86
CA PHE A 172 -3.68 8.12 1.06
C PHE A 172 -4.93 8.53 0.30
N PHE A 173 -5.88 9.10 1.03
CA PHE A 173 -7.17 9.49 0.47
C PHE A 173 -7.73 10.71 1.22
N GLU A 174 -8.19 11.73 0.50
CA GLU A 174 -8.81 12.95 1.05
C GLU A 174 -8.02 13.60 2.20
N ASN A 175 -6.70 13.78 2.01
CA ASN A 175 -5.76 14.34 2.98
C ASN A 175 -5.60 13.52 4.29
N LYS A 176 -6.01 12.27 4.28
CA LYS A 176 -5.81 11.32 5.37
C LYS A 176 -5.05 10.10 4.89
N LEU A 177 -4.30 9.50 5.78
CA LEU A 177 -3.75 8.18 5.56
C LEU A 177 -4.64 7.15 6.24
N LEU A 178 -5.22 6.27 5.45
CA LEU A 178 -5.97 5.12 5.92
C LEU A 178 -4.99 3.97 6.16
N VAL A 179 -5.13 3.27 7.29
CA VAL A 179 -4.24 2.18 7.68
C VAL A 179 -5.08 1.01 8.16
N SER A 180 -4.95 -0.15 7.51
CA SER A 180 -5.55 -1.40 7.97
C SER A 180 -4.56 -2.23 8.80
N GLY A 181 -5.07 -3.07 9.68
CA GLY A 181 -4.24 -3.97 10.47
C GLY A 181 -4.92 -4.51 11.71
N LEU A 182 -4.11 -4.91 12.68
CA LEU A 182 -4.56 -5.34 13.99
C LEU A 182 -4.22 -4.32 15.08
N SER A 183 -5.08 -4.21 16.06
CA SER A 183 -4.83 -3.51 17.32
C SER A 183 -4.71 -4.49 18.49
N SER A 184 -4.37 -3.96 19.66
CA SER A 184 -4.36 -4.71 20.93
C SER A 184 -5.76 -4.82 21.59
N ALA A 185 -6.79 -4.26 20.94
CA ALA A 185 -8.17 -4.32 21.44
C ALA A 185 -8.73 -5.76 21.46
N ALA A 186 -9.81 -5.96 22.19
CA ALA A 186 -10.53 -7.25 22.23
C ALA A 186 -11.10 -7.65 20.85
N ALA A 187 -11.49 -6.65 20.03
CA ALA A 187 -11.85 -6.79 18.63
C ALA A 187 -10.72 -6.19 17.76
N PRO A 188 -9.66 -6.95 17.47
CA PRO A 188 -8.41 -6.41 16.97
C PRO A 188 -8.40 -6.02 15.48
N SER A 189 -9.37 -6.50 14.66
CA SER A 189 -9.47 -6.05 13.26
C SER A 189 -9.73 -4.55 13.22
N THR A 190 -8.87 -3.77 12.57
CA THR A 190 -8.96 -2.31 12.71
C THR A 190 -8.63 -1.55 11.43
N VAL A 191 -9.23 -0.38 11.29
CA VAL A 191 -8.87 0.68 10.34
C VAL A 191 -8.59 1.95 11.14
N ARG A 192 -7.56 2.69 10.75
CA ARG A 192 -7.21 4.00 11.32
C ARG A 192 -7.27 5.07 10.26
N GLU A 193 -7.74 6.24 10.64
CA GLU A 193 -7.64 7.46 9.85
C GLU A 193 -6.58 8.36 10.51
N LEU A 194 -5.43 8.55 9.86
CA LEU A 194 -4.38 9.42 10.32
C LEU A 194 -4.41 10.72 9.51
N ASN A 195 -4.54 11.85 10.19
CA ASN A 195 -4.40 13.15 9.54
C ASN A 195 -2.98 13.35 9.04
N PHE A 196 -2.82 13.99 7.89
CA PHE A 196 -1.51 14.37 7.38
C PHE A 196 -1.50 15.88 7.06
N PRO A 197 -0.53 16.66 7.57
CA PRO A 197 0.64 16.29 8.42
C PRO A 197 0.28 15.53 9.68
N PHE A 198 1.17 14.61 10.09
CA PHE A 198 0.93 13.79 11.27
C PHE A 198 0.79 14.63 12.55
N ALA A 199 -0.27 14.35 13.28
CA ALA A 199 -0.44 14.63 14.69
C ALA A 199 -0.30 13.29 15.47
N ASP A 200 -0.83 13.24 16.69
CA ASP A 200 -0.91 11.97 17.42
C ASP A 200 -1.83 10.99 16.69
N ALA A 201 -1.47 9.70 16.71
CA ALA A 201 -2.32 8.66 16.16
C ALA A 201 -3.42 8.31 17.16
N ASP A 202 -4.66 8.51 16.75
CA ASP A 202 -5.82 7.98 17.48
C ASP A 202 -5.83 6.46 17.47
N ARG A 203 -6.61 5.87 18.38
CA ARG A 203 -6.88 4.44 18.38
C ARG A 203 -7.62 4.06 17.11
N GLY A 204 -7.31 2.87 16.59
CA GLY A 204 -8.02 2.33 15.46
C GLY A 204 -9.48 2.00 15.80
N ILE A 205 -10.33 2.12 14.80
CA ILE A 205 -11.73 1.74 14.86
C ILE A 205 -11.83 0.26 14.54
N SER A 206 -12.41 -0.54 15.44
CA SER A 206 -12.61 -1.97 15.20
C SER A 206 -13.60 -2.22 14.06
N VAL A 207 -13.27 -3.17 13.19
CA VAL A 207 -14.12 -3.53 12.04
C VAL A 207 -14.75 -4.90 12.28
N GLU A 208 -16.08 -4.93 12.26
CA GLU A 208 -16.88 -6.14 12.29
C GLU A 208 -17.39 -6.47 10.89
N ILE A 209 -17.24 -7.72 10.46
CA ILE A 209 -17.71 -8.21 9.15
C ILE A 209 -18.54 -9.49 9.30
N TYR A 210 -19.43 -9.76 8.37
CA TYR A 210 -20.00 -11.10 8.19
C TYR A 210 -19.13 -11.88 7.22
N HIS A 211 -18.52 -12.99 7.69
CA HIS A 211 -17.67 -13.84 6.86
C HIS A 211 -18.51 -15.04 6.38
N ALA A 212 -19.00 -14.96 5.14
CA ALA A 212 -19.98 -15.91 4.63
C ALA A 212 -19.42 -17.33 4.47
N ALA A 213 -18.13 -17.49 4.11
CA ALA A 213 -17.50 -18.82 4.05
C ALA A 213 -17.39 -19.50 5.43
N HIS A 214 -17.42 -18.74 6.53
CA HIS A 214 -17.44 -19.24 7.90
C HIS A 214 -18.84 -19.21 8.54
N GLY A 215 -19.81 -18.53 7.91
CA GLY A 215 -21.19 -18.42 8.39
C GLY A 215 -21.33 -17.66 9.69
N LYS A 216 -20.46 -16.70 9.99
CA LYS A 216 -20.45 -15.97 11.26
C LYS A 216 -19.91 -14.55 11.14
N VAL A 217 -20.19 -13.76 12.16
CA VAL A 217 -19.58 -12.43 12.35
C VAL A 217 -18.17 -12.58 12.89
N GLU A 218 -17.23 -11.79 12.35
CA GLU A 218 -15.82 -11.77 12.74
C GLU A 218 -15.32 -10.34 12.91
N ASP A 219 -14.47 -10.13 13.92
CA ASP A 219 -13.84 -8.85 14.24
C ASP A 219 -12.36 -8.99 14.64
N TYR A 220 -11.75 -10.15 14.32
CA TYR A 220 -10.41 -10.54 14.78
C TYR A 220 -9.38 -10.71 13.66
N ALA A 221 -9.80 -10.81 12.40
CA ALA A 221 -8.91 -10.99 11.25
C ALA A 221 -8.51 -9.63 10.68
N ALA A 222 -7.24 -9.45 10.34
CA ALA A 222 -6.79 -8.25 9.64
C ALA A 222 -7.37 -8.17 8.23
N MET A 223 -7.82 -6.99 7.82
CA MET A 223 -8.03 -6.64 6.42
C MET A 223 -6.66 -6.69 5.74
N ARG A 224 -6.51 -7.52 4.70
CA ARG A 224 -5.20 -7.81 4.10
C ARG A 224 -4.74 -6.77 3.11
N THR A 225 -5.67 -6.27 2.32
CA THR A 225 -5.49 -5.18 1.36
C THR A 225 -6.81 -4.44 1.19
N PHE A 226 -6.75 -3.18 0.82
CA PHE A 226 -7.92 -2.36 0.57
C PHE A 226 -7.63 -1.22 -0.42
N VAL A 227 -8.68 -0.70 -1.01
CA VAL A 227 -8.63 0.56 -1.77
C VAL A 227 -9.72 1.51 -1.32
N PRO A 228 -9.42 2.77 -1.08
CA PRO A 228 -10.42 3.82 -1.02
C PRO A 228 -10.84 4.19 -2.44
N MET A 229 -12.15 4.33 -2.67
CA MET A 229 -12.67 4.78 -3.95
C MET A 229 -14.03 5.47 -3.81
N MET A 230 -14.38 6.25 -4.83
CA MET A 230 -15.71 6.81 -4.92
C MET A 230 -16.68 5.76 -5.48
N ILE A 231 -17.76 5.48 -4.76
CA ILE A 231 -18.83 4.57 -5.19
C ILE A 231 -20.12 5.39 -5.27
N ASP A 232 -20.57 5.65 -6.50
CA ASP A 232 -21.76 6.48 -6.77
C ASP A 232 -21.77 7.81 -5.99
N GLY A 233 -20.63 8.51 -5.99
CA GLY A 233 -20.45 9.81 -5.37
C GLY A 233 -20.18 9.78 -3.86
N GLU A 234 -20.06 8.61 -3.23
CA GLU A 234 -19.72 8.47 -1.81
C GLU A 234 -18.37 7.79 -1.64
N PRO A 235 -17.46 8.32 -0.79
CA PRO A 235 -16.18 7.70 -0.53
C PRO A 235 -16.37 6.45 0.32
N ALA A 236 -15.76 5.33 -0.10
CA ALA A 236 -15.80 4.07 0.62
C ALA A 236 -14.45 3.34 0.55
N ILE A 237 -14.17 2.55 1.56
CA ILE A 237 -13.12 1.55 1.56
C ILE A 237 -13.72 0.24 1.05
N LEU A 238 -13.07 -0.38 0.07
CA LEU A 238 -13.31 -1.78 -0.28
C LEU A 238 -12.11 -2.59 0.20
N GLY A 239 -12.33 -3.47 1.17
CA GLY A 239 -11.30 -4.26 1.81
C GLY A 239 -11.51 -5.75 1.64
N ALA A 240 -10.42 -6.49 1.50
CA ALA A 240 -10.41 -7.93 1.35
C ALA A 240 -9.69 -8.62 2.51
N TYR A 241 -10.30 -9.72 2.98
CA TYR A 241 -9.82 -10.54 4.08
C TYR A 241 -9.39 -11.94 3.61
N VAL A 242 -8.71 -12.70 4.47
CA VAL A 242 -8.40 -14.12 4.17
C VAL A 242 -9.69 -14.90 3.91
N CYS A 243 -9.66 -15.82 2.94
CA CYS A 243 -10.83 -16.48 2.35
C CYS A 243 -11.76 -15.54 1.58
N THR A 244 -11.27 -14.34 1.29
CA THR A 244 -11.81 -13.30 0.41
C THR A 244 -13.27 -12.89 0.56
N PRO A 245 -13.78 -12.58 1.76
CA PRO A 245 -14.89 -11.65 1.81
C PRO A 245 -14.40 -10.27 1.31
N LEU A 246 -15.15 -9.67 0.38
CA LEU A 246 -15.00 -8.28 -0.02
C LEU A 246 -15.99 -7.44 0.77
N VAL A 247 -15.46 -6.45 1.47
CA VAL A 247 -16.23 -5.66 2.44
C VAL A 247 -16.19 -4.18 2.08
N ARG A 248 -17.36 -3.56 2.02
CA ARG A 248 -17.51 -2.11 1.83
C ARG A 248 -17.71 -1.43 3.18
N ILE A 249 -16.94 -0.37 3.42
CA ILE A 249 -17.06 0.51 4.59
C ILE A 249 -17.11 1.95 4.08
N PRO A 250 -18.23 2.67 4.21
CA PRO A 250 -18.27 4.09 3.89
C PRO A 250 -17.29 4.87 4.76
N VAL A 251 -16.43 5.71 4.16
CA VAL A 251 -15.43 6.48 4.92
C VAL A 251 -16.10 7.37 5.96
N GLY A 252 -17.23 7.99 5.60
CA GLY A 252 -17.99 8.82 6.54
C GLY A 252 -18.56 8.10 7.76
N GLU A 253 -18.58 6.77 7.76
CA GLU A 253 -18.97 5.98 8.95
C GLU A 253 -17.80 5.80 9.93
N LEU A 254 -16.56 5.83 9.48
CA LEU A 254 -15.39 5.71 10.36
C LEU A 254 -15.37 6.85 11.39
N SER A 255 -15.53 8.09 10.96
CA SER A 255 -15.53 9.24 11.86
C SER A 255 -16.73 9.31 12.81
N LYS A 256 -17.81 8.55 12.56
CA LYS A 256 -19.03 8.50 13.38
C LYS A 256 -19.06 7.28 14.29
N ALA A 257 -18.24 6.29 14.07
CA ALA A 257 -18.38 4.92 14.59
C ALA A 257 -18.01 4.75 16.06
N GLY A 258 -17.54 5.75 16.78
CA GLY A 258 -17.00 5.52 18.13
C GLY A 258 -15.88 4.45 18.08
N ASP A 259 -16.07 3.31 18.78
CA ASP A 259 -15.03 2.27 18.87
C ASP A 259 -15.16 1.16 17.79
N ARG A 260 -16.28 1.08 17.07
CA ARG A 260 -16.56 -0.03 16.14
C ARG A 260 -17.40 0.40 14.95
N VAL A 261 -17.01 -0.07 13.77
CA VAL A 261 -17.79 0.04 12.53
C VAL A 261 -18.18 -1.35 12.02
N LYS A 262 -19.38 -1.46 11.45
CA LYS A 262 -19.83 -2.67 10.78
C LYS A 262 -19.64 -2.53 9.26
N GLY A 263 -18.77 -3.35 8.70
CA GLY A 263 -18.60 -3.43 7.27
C GLY A 263 -19.72 -4.22 6.60
N THR A 264 -20.09 -3.81 5.40
CA THR A 264 -21.03 -4.55 4.55
C THR A 264 -20.27 -5.54 3.69
N THR A 265 -20.41 -6.84 3.96
CA THR A 265 -19.83 -7.87 3.09
C THR A 265 -20.63 -7.94 1.79
N VAL A 266 -20.05 -7.43 0.70
CA VAL A 266 -20.69 -7.31 -0.61
C VAL A 266 -20.41 -8.51 -1.51
N ALA A 267 -19.37 -9.29 -1.20
CA ALA A 267 -19.06 -10.53 -1.89
C ALA A 267 -18.33 -11.52 -0.98
N GLU A 268 -18.51 -12.81 -1.30
CA GLU A 268 -17.63 -13.90 -0.93
C GLU A 268 -17.00 -14.41 -2.22
N LEU A 269 -15.69 -14.27 -2.38
CA LEU A 269 -14.97 -14.59 -3.63
C LEU A 269 -14.36 -16.00 -3.61
N GLY A 270 -14.81 -16.83 -2.70
CA GLY A 270 -14.39 -18.21 -2.49
C GLY A 270 -13.42 -18.35 -1.32
N ASN A 271 -13.28 -19.58 -0.81
CA ASN A 271 -12.46 -19.88 0.36
C ASN A 271 -11.06 -20.41 0.01
N ARG A 272 -10.23 -20.69 1.06
CA ARG A 272 -8.88 -21.27 0.99
C ARG A 272 -7.93 -20.47 0.10
N ASN A 273 -8.01 -19.15 0.19
CA ASN A 273 -7.17 -18.23 -0.54
C ASN A 273 -6.81 -17.02 0.33
N ARG A 274 -5.88 -16.20 -0.18
CA ARG A 274 -5.48 -14.94 0.44
C ARG A 274 -5.55 -13.84 -0.61
N PRO A 275 -6.18 -12.70 -0.32
CA PRO A 275 -5.95 -11.50 -1.10
C PRO A 275 -4.50 -11.07 -0.89
N LEU A 276 -3.83 -10.70 -1.95
CA LEU A 276 -2.43 -10.33 -1.94
C LEU A 276 -2.27 -8.82 -2.07
N ASP A 277 -2.98 -8.23 -3.05
CA ASP A 277 -2.91 -6.82 -3.35
C ASP A 277 -4.12 -6.37 -4.17
N MET A 278 -4.47 -5.07 -4.14
CA MET A 278 -5.65 -4.55 -4.82
C MET A 278 -5.48 -3.10 -5.27
N VAL A 279 -5.93 -2.81 -6.50
CA VAL A 279 -6.03 -1.43 -7.02
C VAL A 279 -7.39 -1.15 -7.64
N SER A 280 -7.77 0.12 -7.70
CA SER A 280 -8.93 0.60 -8.46
C SER A 280 -8.51 1.34 -9.72
N TYR A 281 -9.30 1.23 -10.78
CA TYR A 281 -9.09 1.97 -12.01
C TYR A 281 -10.40 2.23 -12.75
N SER A 282 -10.39 3.28 -13.58
CA SER A 282 -11.50 3.62 -14.47
C SER A 282 -11.18 3.20 -15.90
N LYS A 283 -12.12 2.61 -16.59
CA LYS A 283 -12.02 2.29 -18.02
C LYS A 283 -13.38 2.45 -18.69
N ASP A 284 -13.42 3.16 -19.81
CA ASP A 284 -14.65 3.40 -20.61
C ASP A 284 -15.81 3.94 -19.77
N GLY A 285 -15.51 4.80 -18.79
CA GLY A 285 -16.48 5.41 -17.90
C GLY A 285 -17.01 4.51 -16.78
N ALA A 286 -16.47 3.30 -16.62
CA ALA A 286 -16.79 2.38 -15.53
C ALA A 286 -15.60 2.20 -14.57
N GLU A 287 -15.92 2.00 -13.29
CA GLU A 287 -14.94 1.75 -12.24
C GLU A 287 -14.78 0.26 -11.97
N PHE A 288 -13.54 -0.17 -11.80
CA PHE A 288 -13.18 -1.56 -11.55
C PHE A 288 -12.15 -1.69 -10.42
N LEU A 289 -12.12 -2.88 -9.84
CA LEU A 289 -11.06 -3.35 -8.97
C LEU A 289 -10.27 -4.45 -9.67
N LEU A 290 -8.97 -4.49 -9.47
CA LEU A 290 -8.14 -5.65 -9.69
C LEU A 290 -7.65 -6.13 -8.33
N LEU A 291 -8.00 -7.36 -7.99
CA LEU A 291 -7.60 -8.03 -6.74
C LEU A 291 -6.71 -9.22 -7.09
N SER A 292 -5.43 -9.13 -6.74
CA SER A 292 -4.52 -10.28 -6.80
C SER A 292 -4.83 -11.29 -5.70
N ASN A 293 -4.87 -12.58 -6.04
CA ASN A 293 -5.29 -13.64 -5.15
C ASN A 293 -4.38 -14.87 -5.26
N SER A 294 -4.02 -15.43 -4.14
CA SER A 294 -3.06 -16.56 -4.05
C SER A 294 -3.52 -17.85 -4.73
N ALA A 295 -4.81 -18.05 -4.99
CA ALA A 295 -5.34 -19.28 -5.55
C ALA A 295 -6.19 -19.08 -6.83
N ARG A 296 -6.58 -17.83 -7.14
CA ARG A 296 -7.52 -17.53 -8.23
C ARG A 296 -6.97 -16.55 -9.26
N GLY A 297 -5.70 -16.17 -9.15
CA GLY A 297 -5.08 -15.17 -10.01
C GLY A 297 -5.64 -13.77 -9.76
N VAL A 298 -5.57 -12.89 -10.76
CA VAL A 298 -6.10 -11.53 -10.65
C VAL A 298 -7.58 -11.55 -11.01
N MET A 299 -8.38 -11.04 -10.09
CA MET A 299 -9.83 -10.91 -10.22
C MET A 299 -10.17 -9.49 -10.65
N LYS A 300 -10.86 -9.32 -11.78
CA LYS A 300 -11.49 -8.05 -12.17
C LYS A 300 -12.92 -8.02 -11.63
N ILE A 301 -13.22 -7.01 -10.81
CA ILE A 301 -14.52 -6.80 -10.17
C ILE A 301 -15.05 -5.43 -10.60
N THR A 302 -16.30 -5.36 -11.08
CA THR A 302 -16.94 -4.06 -11.36
C THR A 302 -17.39 -3.38 -10.06
N ALA A 303 -17.21 -2.06 -9.97
CA ALA A 303 -17.74 -1.26 -8.87
C ALA A 303 -19.24 -0.94 -9.05
N ALA A 304 -19.80 -1.16 -10.24
CA ALA A 304 -21.20 -0.92 -10.50
C ALA A 304 -22.11 -1.72 -9.55
N GLY A 305 -23.05 -1.03 -8.92
CA GLY A 305 -24.02 -1.61 -7.99
C GLY A 305 -23.48 -1.91 -6.58
N LEU A 306 -22.19 -1.63 -6.30
CA LEU A 306 -21.62 -1.86 -4.95
C LEU A 306 -22.26 -0.96 -3.88
N LYS A 307 -22.76 0.23 -4.23
CA LYS A 307 -23.45 1.12 -3.29
C LYS A 307 -24.68 0.45 -2.69
N ASP A 308 -25.50 -0.15 -3.55
CA ASP A 308 -26.77 -0.76 -3.20
C ASP A 308 -26.67 -2.27 -2.94
N ALA A 309 -25.45 -2.81 -2.99
CA ALA A 309 -25.21 -4.24 -2.75
C ALA A 309 -25.72 -4.62 -1.36
N LYS A 310 -26.61 -5.60 -1.31
CA LYS A 310 -27.10 -6.16 -0.04
C LYS A 310 -25.99 -6.90 0.67
N ALA A 311 -25.93 -6.71 2.00
CA ALA A 311 -25.03 -7.49 2.83
C ALA A 311 -25.30 -8.98 2.68
N LEU A 312 -24.24 -9.78 2.54
CA LEU A 312 -24.34 -11.22 2.74
C LEU A 312 -24.60 -11.49 4.22
N THR A 313 -25.62 -12.29 4.50
CA THR A 313 -26.06 -12.66 5.87
C THR A 313 -26.22 -14.16 6.03
N GLU A 314 -26.08 -14.92 4.94
CA GLU A 314 -26.23 -16.37 4.94
C GLU A 314 -24.90 -17.06 4.60
N PRO A 315 -24.63 -18.24 5.16
CA PRO A 315 -23.42 -19.00 4.89
C PRO A 315 -23.29 -19.39 3.42
N VAL A 316 -22.08 -19.28 2.88
CA VAL A 316 -21.72 -19.79 1.54
C VAL A 316 -20.98 -21.12 1.70
N ALA A 317 -21.68 -22.22 1.39
CA ALA A 317 -21.12 -23.56 1.53
C ALA A 317 -20.17 -23.95 0.39
N GLY A 318 -19.33 -24.96 0.63
CA GLY A 318 -18.53 -25.63 -0.40
C GLY A 318 -17.41 -24.80 -1.01
N GLY A 319 -17.06 -23.65 -0.45
CA GLY A 319 -16.04 -22.77 -1.02
C GLY A 319 -16.48 -21.98 -2.25
N GLY A 320 -17.79 -21.84 -2.43
CA GLY A 320 -18.42 -21.08 -3.50
C GLY A 320 -18.20 -19.57 -3.38
N SER A 321 -18.73 -18.86 -4.35
CA SER A 321 -18.78 -17.39 -4.37
C SER A 321 -20.23 -16.91 -4.29
N ALA A 322 -20.43 -15.72 -3.72
CA ALA A 322 -21.74 -15.07 -3.63
C ALA A 322 -21.58 -13.55 -3.66
N GLY A 323 -22.68 -12.84 -3.93
CA GLY A 323 -22.67 -11.37 -4.02
C GLY A 323 -22.02 -10.87 -5.31
N GLN A 324 -21.19 -9.83 -5.23
CA GLN A 324 -20.53 -9.23 -6.38
C GLN A 324 -19.64 -10.26 -7.10
N GLN A 325 -19.82 -10.35 -8.42
CA GLN A 325 -19.08 -11.31 -9.24
C GLN A 325 -17.75 -10.76 -9.71
N TYR A 326 -16.84 -11.64 -10.09
CA TYR A 326 -15.55 -11.31 -10.70
C TYR A 326 -15.30 -12.10 -11.97
N VAL A 327 -14.36 -11.60 -12.77
CA VAL A 327 -13.78 -12.31 -13.91
C VAL A 327 -12.29 -12.47 -13.68
N THR A 328 -11.74 -13.67 -13.87
CA THR A 328 -10.29 -13.89 -13.80
C THR A 328 -9.61 -13.28 -15.02
N VAL A 329 -8.51 -12.56 -14.81
CA VAL A 329 -7.70 -11.93 -15.86
C VAL A 329 -6.53 -12.85 -16.21
N ASP A 330 -6.68 -13.70 -17.23
CA ASP A 330 -5.67 -14.69 -17.61
C ASP A 330 -4.32 -14.10 -18.00
N SER A 331 -4.31 -12.89 -18.58
CA SER A 331 -3.08 -12.17 -18.94
C SER A 331 -2.25 -11.70 -17.72
N MET A 332 -2.83 -11.75 -16.51
CA MET A 332 -2.20 -11.41 -15.25
C MET A 332 -1.94 -12.63 -14.34
N LYS A 333 -1.79 -13.82 -14.93
CA LYS A 333 -1.47 -15.02 -14.16
C LYS A 333 -0.14 -14.87 -13.41
N GLY A 334 -0.12 -15.27 -12.14
CA GLY A 334 1.07 -15.24 -11.28
C GLY A 334 1.38 -13.88 -10.65
N VAL A 335 0.54 -12.86 -10.87
CA VAL A 335 0.72 -11.55 -10.23
C VAL A 335 0.53 -11.69 -8.72
N VAL A 336 1.51 -11.21 -7.97
CA VAL A 336 1.52 -11.22 -6.48
C VAL A 336 1.45 -9.84 -5.87
N GLN A 337 1.90 -8.79 -6.61
CA GLN A 337 1.76 -7.39 -6.25
C GLN A 337 1.35 -6.60 -7.49
N LEU A 338 0.59 -5.53 -7.33
CA LEU A 338 0.19 -4.68 -8.45
C LEU A 338 -0.09 -3.24 -7.98
N ASP A 339 0.30 -2.27 -8.80
CA ASP A 339 -0.11 -0.89 -8.60
C ASP A 339 -0.45 -0.23 -9.94
N LYS A 340 -1.22 0.84 -9.88
CA LYS A 340 -1.61 1.60 -11.07
C LYS A 340 -0.45 2.45 -11.57
N LEU A 341 0.10 2.13 -12.76
CA LEU A 341 1.18 2.92 -13.36
C LEU A 341 0.65 4.23 -13.95
N ASN A 342 -0.46 4.14 -14.69
CA ASN A 342 -1.15 5.28 -15.30
C ASN A 342 -2.61 4.92 -15.62
N SER A 343 -3.29 5.73 -16.43
CA SER A 343 -4.71 5.49 -16.79
C SER A 343 -4.95 4.23 -17.62
N THR A 344 -3.92 3.67 -18.27
CA THR A 344 -4.05 2.53 -19.19
C THR A 344 -3.25 1.30 -18.78
N SER A 345 -2.35 1.43 -17.81
CA SER A 345 -1.39 0.40 -17.45
C SER A 345 -1.26 0.23 -15.93
N ALA A 346 -1.01 -0.99 -15.52
CA ALA A 346 -0.57 -1.37 -14.19
C ALA A 346 0.90 -1.82 -14.22
N LEU A 347 1.60 -1.62 -13.12
CA LEU A 347 2.88 -2.26 -12.82
C LEU A 347 2.58 -3.49 -11.95
N VAL A 348 3.09 -4.66 -12.34
CA VAL A 348 2.81 -5.92 -11.67
C VAL A 348 4.09 -6.67 -11.34
N LEU A 349 4.14 -7.26 -10.16
CA LEU A 349 5.15 -8.24 -9.78
C LEU A 349 4.61 -9.64 -10.06
N VAL A 350 5.20 -10.34 -11.00
CA VAL A 350 4.75 -11.68 -11.44
C VAL A 350 5.70 -12.73 -10.87
N GLN A 351 5.17 -13.65 -10.10
CA GLN A 351 5.91 -14.81 -9.61
C GLN A 351 5.73 -16.00 -10.56
N GLY A 352 6.84 -16.45 -11.14
CA GLY A 352 6.88 -17.66 -11.96
C GLY A 352 6.93 -18.96 -11.13
N ASP A 353 6.78 -20.10 -11.81
CA ASP A 353 6.79 -21.44 -11.17
C ASP A 353 8.11 -21.77 -10.45
N SER A 354 9.23 -21.17 -10.86
CA SER A 354 10.54 -21.30 -10.21
C SER A 354 10.69 -20.45 -8.94
N GLY A 355 9.69 -19.62 -8.61
CA GLY A 355 9.79 -18.62 -7.54
C GLY A 355 10.47 -17.31 -7.97
N ARG A 356 11.02 -17.21 -9.19
CA ARG A 356 11.54 -15.95 -9.76
C ARG A 356 10.41 -14.92 -9.85
N GLN A 357 10.70 -13.67 -9.55
CA GLN A 357 9.77 -12.58 -9.62
C GLN A 357 10.22 -11.54 -10.66
N ASP A 358 9.37 -11.29 -11.64
CA ASP A 358 9.59 -10.29 -12.70
C ASP A 358 8.67 -9.09 -12.47
N LEU A 359 9.21 -7.88 -12.64
CA LEU A 359 8.42 -6.64 -12.61
C LEU A 359 8.06 -6.24 -14.03
N LYS A 360 6.77 -6.06 -14.32
CA LYS A 360 6.27 -5.82 -15.68
C LYS A 360 5.20 -4.75 -15.74
N THR A 361 5.26 -3.93 -16.79
CA THR A 361 4.15 -3.07 -17.18
C THR A 361 3.17 -3.87 -18.01
N VAL A 362 1.89 -3.87 -17.62
CA VAL A 362 0.80 -4.56 -18.33
C VAL A 362 -0.38 -3.62 -18.55
N ALA A 363 -1.14 -3.86 -19.63
CA ALA A 363 -2.35 -3.08 -19.87
C ALA A 363 -3.43 -3.39 -18.81
N LEU A 364 -4.16 -2.36 -18.38
CA LEU A 364 -5.37 -2.51 -17.55
C LEU A 364 -6.48 -3.18 -18.39
N PRO A 365 -7.11 -4.27 -17.90
CA PRO A 365 -8.05 -5.10 -18.66
C PRO A 365 -9.42 -4.45 -18.90
#